data_83f7e27b670c17b98d301c180f730eee
#
_entry.id   83f7e27b670c17b98d301c180f730eee
#
_cell.length_a   1.000
_cell.length_b   1.000
_cell.length_c   1.000
_cell.angle_alpha   90.00
_cell.angle_beta   90.00
_cell.angle_gamma   90.00
#
_symmetry.space_group_name_H-M   'P 1'
#
loop_
_entity.id
_entity.type
_entity.pdbx_description
1 polymer ?
#
loop_
_entity_poly.entity_id
_entity_poly.type
_entity_poly.pdbx_seq_one_letter_code
_entity_poly.pdbx_strand_id
1 'polypeptide(L)'
;GGGVFRLEGDRWVSCGKMGGERGAYAEYCHDTVHALEVFQGRLYGVALYTQGLFRYEGGCDWTDCGSHGSRLMTLGTFRGDLHVLENGSGVYRFSSGEDWTKWTRMAALPGVTQVYSMAVYEGSMVVGTWPEARVFRWAANGEWIDMGRLGEELEVMGMAVYNSTLYAGTLPLGQVYRYDGNGHWTCTGQLDTTPDVKFRRAWSTAVYDGKLYFGTLPAGRVMSLEAGRSATLDSALAPGWRHLAAVRSAGMLTVYVDGETVAESSEFAAADYDLRNSQPLRIGCGQHDYFTGRIADLQIYRGALRADEVRESAG
;
A
#
# COMPACT_ATOMS: atom_id res chain seq x y z
N GLY A 1 -0.24 -21.02 -12.11
CA GLY A 1 0.19 -19.85 -11.40
C GLY A 1 0.19 -18.57 -12.22
N GLY A 2 0.45 -17.47 -11.55
CA GLY A 2 0.74 -16.17 -12.18
C GLY A 2 -0.41 -15.44 -12.89
N GLY A 3 -1.65 -15.81 -12.62
CA GLY A 3 -2.81 -15.13 -13.19
C GLY A 3 -3.29 -13.98 -12.31
N VAL A 4 -3.83 -12.95 -12.94
CA VAL A 4 -4.55 -11.86 -12.29
C VAL A 4 -6.04 -12.17 -12.34
N PHE A 5 -6.74 -11.94 -11.24
CA PHE A 5 -8.18 -12.14 -11.15
C PHE A 5 -8.84 -10.91 -10.55
N ARG A 6 -10.03 -10.59 -11.05
CA ARG A 6 -10.89 -9.52 -10.57
C ARG A 6 -12.13 -10.10 -9.90
N LEU A 7 -12.53 -9.56 -8.77
CA LEU A 7 -13.78 -9.91 -8.12
C LEU A 7 -14.94 -9.14 -8.79
N GLU A 8 -15.94 -9.87 -9.29
CA GLU A 8 -17.18 -9.33 -9.84
C GLU A 8 -18.37 -9.95 -9.09
N GLY A 9 -18.99 -9.16 -8.22
CA GLY A 9 -19.95 -9.71 -7.24
C GLY A 9 -19.26 -10.77 -6.38
N ASP A 10 -19.71 -12.01 -6.43
CA ASP A 10 -19.16 -13.13 -5.64
C ASP A 10 -18.25 -14.04 -6.47
N ARG A 11 -17.86 -13.66 -7.69
CA ARG A 11 -17.07 -14.52 -8.59
C ARG A 11 -15.76 -13.88 -8.96
N TRP A 12 -14.71 -14.69 -8.94
CA TRP A 12 -13.40 -14.33 -9.48
C TRP A 12 -13.36 -14.55 -10.99
N VAL A 13 -13.13 -13.49 -11.74
CA VAL A 13 -13.00 -13.47 -13.19
C VAL A 13 -11.54 -13.32 -13.56
N SER A 14 -11.04 -14.19 -14.45
CA SER A 14 -9.66 -14.11 -14.91
C SER A 14 -9.43 -12.85 -15.72
N CYS A 15 -8.34 -12.15 -15.41
CA CYS A 15 -7.78 -11.03 -16.16
C CYS A 15 -6.52 -11.46 -16.95
N GLY A 16 -6.31 -12.76 -17.14
CA GLY A 16 -5.19 -13.29 -17.91
C GLY A 16 -3.88 -13.38 -17.13
N LYS A 17 -2.81 -13.59 -17.88
CA LYS A 17 -1.43 -13.70 -17.38
C LYS A 17 -0.57 -12.60 -17.99
N MET A 18 0.21 -11.93 -17.18
CA MET A 18 1.24 -11.02 -17.64
C MET A 18 2.34 -11.80 -18.35
N GLY A 19 2.79 -11.31 -19.53
CA GLY A 19 3.81 -11.96 -20.33
C GLY A 19 3.41 -13.24 -21.07
N GLY A 20 2.14 -13.64 -21.00
CA GLY A 20 1.60 -14.82 -21.72
C GLY A 20 2.26 -16.13 -21.27
N GLU A 21 2.57 -17.01 -22.24
CA GLU A 21 3.25 -18.29 -22.01
C GLU A 21 4.79 -18.19 -22.02
N ARG A 22 5.33 -16.98 -22.21
CA ARG A 22 6.77 -16.74 -22.28
C ARG A 22 7.35 -16.54 -20.90
N GLY A 23 7.75 -17.60 -20.22
CA GLY A 23 8.58 -17.50 -19.02
C GLY A 23 10.02 -17.86 -19.33
N ALA A 24 10.99 -17.05 -18.91
CA ALA A 24 12.43 -17.39 -18.97
C ALA A 24 12.74 -18.67 -18.17
N TYR A 25 11.79 -19.15 -17.38
CA TYR A 25 11.83 -20.36 -16.55
C TYR A 25 10.63 -21.25 -16.84
N ALA A 26 10.46 -21.64 -18.10
CA ALA A 26 9.39 -22.55 -18.54
C ALA A 26 9.36 -23.88 -17.75
N GLU A 27 10.49 -24.30 -17.20
CA GLU A 27 10.62 -25.48 -16.37
C GLU A 27 9.92 -25.38 -15.01
N TYR A 28 9.67 -24.14 -14.49
CA TYR A 28 8.95 -23.92 -13.24
C TYR A 28 7.45 -23.68 -13.44
N CYS A 29 6.96 -23.58 -14.67
CA CYS A 29 5.53 -23.49 -15.06
C CYS A 29 4.71 -22.38 -14.38
N HIS A 30 5.32 -21.50 -13.58
CA HIS A 30 4.60 -20.62 -12.66
C HIS A 30 5.27 -19.25 -12.61
N ASP A 31 4.74 -18.30 -13.35
CA ASP A 31 5.06 -16.91 -13.07
C ASP A 31 4.35 -16.44 -11.79
N THR A 32 4.86 -15.41 -11.16
CA THR A 32 4.31 -14.85 -9.94
C THR A 32 3.99 -13.39 -10.19
N VAL A 33 2.74 -13.00 -9.96
CA VAL A 33 2.36 -11.59 -9.87
C VAL A 33 2.90 -11.05 -8.56
N HIS A 34 3.89 -10.19 -8.64
CA HIS A 34 4.58 -9.66 -7.46
C HIS A 34 3.94 -8.41 -6.90
N ALA A 35 3.46 -7.53 -7.78
CA ALA A 35 2.76 -6.33 -7.39
C ALA A 35 1.77 -5.89 -8.46
N LEU A 36 0.74 -5.20 -8.04
CA LEU A 36 -0.25 -4.50 -8.86
C LEU A 36 -0.37 -3.07 -8.36
N GLU A 37 -0.46 -2.11 -9.27
CA GLU A 37 -0.58 -0.69 -8.95
C GLU A 37 -1.40 0.04 -10.01
N VAL A 38 -2.19 1.02 -9.59
CA VAL A 38 -2.91 1.90 -10.50
C VAL A 38 -2.11 3.19 -10.70
N PHE A 39 -1.71 3.44 -11.93
CA PHE A 39 -0.99 4.65 -12.31
C PHE A 39 -1.68 5.32 -13.49
N GLN A 40 -2.00 6.63 -13.37
CA GLN A 40 -2.71 7.42 -14.39
C GLN A 40 -4.00 6.74 -14.90
N GLY A 41 -4.77 6.15 -13.97
CA GLY A 41 -6.04 5.49 -14.27
C GLY A 41 -5.94 4.14 -14.98
N ARG A 42 -4.75 3.55 -15.09
CA ARG A 42 -4.50 2.24 -15.68
C ARG A 42 -3.85 1.30 -14.67
N LEU A 43 -4.21 0.02 -14.73
CA LEU A 43 -3.61 -1.01 -13.88
C LEU A 43 -2.30 -1.51 -14.50
N TYR A 44 -1.26 -1.53 -13.68
CA TYR A 44 0.04 -2.10 -14.01
C TYR A 44 0.37 -3.27 -13.07
N GLY A 45 1.20 -4.16 -13.54
CA GLY A 45 1.65 -5.29 -12.76
C GLY A 45 3.10 -5.65 -13.06
N VAL A 46 3.73 -6.27 -12.08
CA VAL A 46 5.09 -6.81 -12.17
C VAL A 46 5.04 -8.32 -12.10
N ALA A 47 5.65 -8.97 -13.10
CA ALA A 47 5.86 -10.41 -13.14
C ALA A 47 7.30 -10.74 -12.79
N LEU A 48 7.49 -11.69 -11.85
CA LEU A 48 8.80 -11.99 -11.28
C LEU A 48 9.72 -12.74 -12.25
N TYR A 49 9.21 -13.79 -12.90
CA TYR A 49 10.02 -14.68 -13.73
C TYR A 49 9.96 -14.32 -15.22
N THR A 50 8.85 -13.80 -15.70
CA THR A 50 8.74 -13.24 -17.06
C THR A 50 9.51 -11.92 -17.18
N GLN A 51 9.89 -11.34 -16.07
CA GLN A 51 10.67 -10.10 -15.94
C GLN A 51 10.10 -8.93 -16.74
N GLY A 52 9.28 -8.14 -16.11
CA GLY A 52 8.78 -6.94 -16.77
C GLY A 52 7.69 -6.23 -16.02
N LEU A 53 7.44 -5.03 -16.51
CA LEU A 53 6.28 -4.23 -16.19
C LEU A 53 5.23 -4.45 -17.27
N PHE A 54 4.02 -4.73 -16.87
CA PHE A 54 2.89 -4.99 -17.77
C PHE A 54 1.74 -4.05 -17.48
N ARG A 55 1.08 -3.55 -18.52
CA ARG A 55 -0.12 -2.72 -18.44
C ARG A 55 -1.34 -3.54 -18.84
N TYR A 56 -2.39 -3.50 -18.03
CA TYR A 56 -3.65 -4.15 -18.31
C TYR A 56 -4.47 -3.36 -19.33
N GLU A 57 -4.95 -4.03 -20.39
CA GLU A 57 -5.75 -3.44 -21.46
C GLU A 57 -7.22 -3.84 -21.42
N GLY A 58 -7.59 -4.75 -20.54
CA GLY A 58 -8.94 -5.28 -20.40
C GLY A 58 -9.03 -6.76 -20.78
N GLY A 59 -10.14 -7.42 -20.43
CA GLY A 59 -10.33 -8.84 -20.68
C GLY A 59 -9.20 -9.70 -20.09
N CYS A 60 -8.39 -10.29 -20.93
CA CYS A 60 -7.19 -11.05 -20.55
C CYS A 60 -5.90 -10.48 -21.14
N ASP A 61 -5.95 -9.25 -21.66
CA ASP A 61 -4.86 -8.67 -22.43
C ASP A 61 -3.95 -7.79 -21.58
N TRP A 62 -2.64 -7.97 -21.75
CA TRP A 62 -1.58 -7.21 -21.11
C TRP A 62 -0.54 -6.76 -22.11
N THR A 63 -0.22 -5.47 -22.10
CA THR A 63 0.88 -4.89 -22.89
C THR A 63 2.17 -4.97 -22.10
N ASP A 64 3.22 -5.54 -22.72
CA ASP A 64 4.57 -5.52 -22.17
C ASP A 64 5.14 -4.09 -22.29
N CYS A 65 5.42 -3.48 -21.15
CA CYS A 65 6.04 -2.15 -21.02
C CYS A 65 7.56 -2.23 -20.86
N GLY A 66 8.13 -3.41 -21.04
CA GLY A 66 9.56 -3.66 -20.95
C GLY A 66 10.06 -4.02 -19.56
N SER A 67 11.32 -4.42 -19.53
CA SER A 67 12.04 -4.74 -18.31
C SER A 67 13.19 -3.74 -18.15
N HIS A 68 13.42 -3.28 -16.92
CA HIS A 68 14.51 -2.36 -16.65
C HIS A 68 15.65 -3.08 -15.93
N GLY A 69 16.53 -3.69 -16.70
CA GLY A 69 17.76 -4.34 -16.24
C GLY A 69 17.54 -5.67 -15.56
N SER A 70 17.36 -5.67 -14.25
CA SER A 70 17.17 -6.86 -13.45
C SER A 70 15.69 -7.14 -13.17
N ARG A 71 15.45 -8.21 -12.44
CA ARG A 71 14.12 -8.64 -12.02
C ARG A 71 13.42 -7.57 -11.18
N LEU A 72 12.24 -7.14 -11.59
CA LEU A 72 11.43 -6.19 -10.83
C LEU A 72 10.75 -6.90 -9.66
N MET A 73 10.82 -6.32 -8.47
CA MET A 73 10.29 -6.91 -7.24
C MET A 73 8.96 -6.29 -6.82
N THR A 74 8.78 -5.00 -7.01
CA THR A 74 7.53 -4.31 -6.70
C THR A 74 7.42 -3.01 -7.47
N LEU A 75 6.24 -2.40 -7.41
CA LEU A 75 5.97 -1.07 -7.95
C LEU A 75 5.04 -0.31 -7.01
N GLY A 76 5.00 1.00 -7.17
CA GLY A 76 4.12 1.87 -6.42
C GLY A 76 4.14 3.29 -6.97
N THR A 77 3.13 4.07 -6.66
CA THR A 77 3.05 5.49 -7.03
C THR A 77 3.51 6.39 -5.90
N PHE A 78 4.29 7.41 -6.22
CA PHE A 78 4.70 8.44 -5.29
C PHE A 78 4.82 9.79 -6.01
N ARG A 79 4.14 10.81 -5.50
CA ARG A 79 4.08 12.17 -6.05
C ARG A 79 3.71 12.23 -7.53
N GLY A 80 2.80 11.33 -7.96
CA GLY A 80 2.32 11.27 -9.33
C GLY A 80 3.24 10.53 -10.30
N ASP A 81 4.38 10.01 -9.86
CA ASP A 81 5.31 9.20 -10.64
C ASP A 81 5.19 7.72 -10.28
N LEU A 82 5.38 6.84 -11.26
CA LEU A 82 5.47 5.40 -11.03
C LEU A 82 6.92 5.03 -10.66
N HIS A 83 7.06 4.24 -9.62
CA HIS A 83 8.34 3.71 -9.17
C HIS A 83 8.35 2.20 -9.29
N VAL A 84 9.46 1.65 -9.78
CA VAL A 84 9.73 0.20 -9.77
C VAL A 84 11.01 -0.07 -9.00
N LEU A 85 10.98 -1.17 -8.26
CA LEU A 85 12.06 -1.62 -7.40
C LEU A 85 12.60 -2.94 -7.94
N GLU A 86 13.92 -3.04 -8.04
CA GLU A 86 14.56 -4.21 -8.64
C GLU A 86 15.23 -5.14 -7.61
N ASN A 87 15.46 -6.36 -8.03
CA ASN A 87 16.30 -7.33 -7.31
C ASN A 87 17.78 -6.92 -7.42
N GLY A 88 18.14 -5.93 -6.66
CA GLY A 88 19.36 -5.17 -6.60
C GLY A 88 19.10 -3.97 -5.70
N SER A 89 19.94 -2.97 -5.69
CA SER A 89 19.73 -1.74 -4.92
C SER A 89 19.05 -0.63 -5.72
N GLY A 90 18.44 -0.97 -6.85
CA GLY A 90 17.85 -0.01 -7.78
C GLY A 90 16.41 0.34 -7.43
N VAL A 91 16.13 1.63 -7.39
CA VAL A 91 14.80 2.23 -7.43
C VAL A 91 14.76 3.14 -8.66
N TYR A 92 13.78 2.94 -9.51
CA TYR A 92 13.63 3.69 -10.76
C TYR A 92 12.31 4.42 -10.78
N ARG A 93 12.31 5.62 -11.30
CA ARG A 93 11.17 6.52 -11.43
C ARG A 93 10.80 6.73 -12.90
N PHE A 94 9.52 6.64 -13.18
CA PHE A 94 8.91 6.98 -14.46
C PHE A 94 7.83 8.04 -14.25
N SER A 95 7.97 9.19 -14.89
CA SER A 95 7.09 10.33 -14.63
C SER A 95 5.87 10.36 -15.52
N SER A 96 6.01 10.11 -16.81
CA SER A 96 4.87 10.15 -17.73
C SER A 96 5.21 9.66 -19.15
N GLY A 97 4.16 9.42 -19.95
CA GLY A 97 4.26 9.07 -21.36
C GLY A 97 4.13 7.58 -21.62
N GLU A 98 4.43 7.17 -22.86
CA GLU A 98 4.40 5.77 -23.27
C GLU A 98 5.79 5.24 -23.69
N ASP A 99 6.83 6.05 -23.49
CA ASP A 99 8.20 5.65 -23.76
C ASP A 99 8.82 5.03 -22.50
N TRP A 100 8.56 3.75 -22.31
CA TRP A 100 9.01 2.94 -21.17
C TRP A 100 10.53 2.73 -21.09
N THR A 101 11.30 3.35 -21.99
CA THR A 101 12.76 3.40 -21.91
C THR A 101 13.27 4.55 -21.04
N LYS A 102 12.40 5.52 -20.71
CA LYS A 102 12.76 6.75 -20.00
C LYS A 102 12.59 6.64 -18.48
N TRP A 103 13.39 5.80 -17.89
CA TRP A 103 13.45 5.65 -16.43
C TRP A 103 14.61 6.46 -15.83
N THR A 104 14.37 7.08 -14.69
CA THR A 104 15.41 7.75 -13.91
C THR A 104 15.78 6.89 -12.71
N ARG A 105 17.03 6.46 -12.63
CA ARG A 105 17.53 5.77 -11.44
C ARG A 105 17.70 6.76 -10.30
N MET A 106 17.16 6.41 -9.13
CA MET A 106 17.34 7.17 -7.90
C MET A 106 18.69 6.85 -7.26
N ALA A 107 19.07 7.60 -6.21
CA ALA A 107 20.30 7.34 -5.46
C ALA A 107 20.33 5.89 -4.95
N ALA A 108 21.52 5.29 -4.98
CA ALA A 108 21.71 3.92 -4.51
C ALA A 108 21.51 3.81 -2.98
N LEU A 109 20.94 2.71 -2.55
CA LEU A 109 20.77 2.37 -1.14
C LEU A 109 22.07 1.75 -0.60
N PRO A 110 22.66 2.26 0.46
CA PRO A 110 23.93 1.74 0.98
C PRO A 110 23.76 0.37 1.63
N GLY A 111 24.64 -0.59 1.31
CA GLY A 111 24.64 -1.92 1.90
C GLY A 111 23.48 -2.83 1.52
N VAL A 112 22.62 -2.38 0.61
CA VAL A 112 21.41 -3.10 0.17
C VAL A 112 21.69 -3.90 -1.09
N THR A 113 21.25 -5.14 -1.11
CA THR A 113 21.36 -6.02 -2.28
C THR A 113 20.01 -6.32 -2.92
N GLN A 114 18.89 -5.95 -2.26
CA GLN A 114 17.55 -6.11 -2.79
C GLN A 114 16.59 -5.09 -2.16
N VAL A 115 15.79 -4.43 -2.98
CA VAL A 115 14.69 -3.57 -2.55
C VAL A 115 13.40 -4.30 -2.87
N TYR A 116 12.62 -4.64 -1.85
CA TYR A 116 11.53 -5.58 -1.99
C TYR A 116 10.14 -4.98 -1.85
N SER A 117 9.97 -3.99 -1.00
CA SER A 117 8.67 -3.41 -0.70
C SER A 117 8.71 -1.89 -0.69
N MET A 118 7.57 -1.30 -0.92
CA MET A 118 7.39 0.15 -0.95
C MET A 118 6.06 0.53 -0.28
N ALA A 119 6.08 1.65 0.42
CA ALA A 119 4.89 2.35 0.89
C ALA A 119 5.12 3.86 0.83
N VAL A 120 4.05 4.64 0.94
CA VAL A 120 4.14 6.08 1.19
C VAL A 120 3.71 6.33 2.63
N TYR A 121 4.59 6.93 3.42
CA TYR A 121 4.37 7.21 4.83
C TYR A 121 4.74 8.65 5.15
N GLU A 122 3.80 9.38 5.72
CA GLU A 122 3.93 10.81 6.05
C GLU A 122 4.47 11.67 4.88
N GLY A 123 3.94 11.43 3.68
CA GLY A 123 4.31 12.17 2.46
C GLY A 123 5.70 11.85 1.92
N SER A 124 6.32 10.75 2.38
CA SER A 124 7.61 10.28 1.91
C SER A 124 7.53 8.83 1.46
N MET A 125 8.22 8.50 0.37
CA MET A 125 8.40 7.12 -0.03
C MET A 125 9.29 6.41 0.98
N VAL A 126 8.88 5.21 1.40
CA VAL A 126 9.67 4.30 2.23
C VAL A 126 9.84 2.97 1.51
N VAL A 127 11.01 2.37 1.64
CA VAL A 127 11.35 1.09 0.99
C VAL A 127 11.91 0.11 2.00
N GLY A 128 11.52 -1.16 1.86
CA GLY A 128 12.01 -2.26 2.66
C GLY A 128 13.06 -3.08 1.90
N THR A 129 14.05 -3.59 2.60
CA THR A 129 15.28 -4.11 2.00
C THR A 129 15.73 -5.46 2.56
N TRP A 130 16.67 -6.09 1.84
CA TRP A 130 17.49 -7.24 2.18
C TRP A 130 18.98 -6.82 2.14
N PRO A 131 19.93 -7.36 2.94
CA PRO A 131 19.83 -8.57 3.78
C PRO A 131 19.60 -8.33 5.29
N GLU A 132 19.37 -7.09 5.72
CA GLU A 132 19.30 -6.74 7.15
C GLU A 132 17.91 -6.25 7.59
N ALA A 133 16.86 -6.48 6.80
CA ALA A 133 15.50 -6.01 7.07
C ALA A 133 15.47 -4.55 7.53
N ARG A 134 16.13 -3.65 6.79
CA ARG A 134 16.11 -2.21 7.04
C ARG A 134 15.03 -1.54 6.21
N VAL A 135 14.50 -0.47 6.76
CA VAL A 135 13.61 0.43 6.04
C VAL A 135 14.33 1.74 5.80
N PHE A 136 14.21 2.28 4.61
CA PHE A 136 14.76 3.59 4.25
C PHE A 136 13.66 4.51 3.77
N ARG A 137 13.79 5.80 4.08
CA ARG A 137 12.90 6.88 3.66
C ARG A 137 13.60 7.78 2.65
N TRP A 138 12.91 8.12 1.57
CA TRP A 138 13.38 9.11 0.60
C TRP A 138 13.20 10.53 1.14
N ALA A 139 14.27 11.25 1.27
CA ALA A 139 14.27 12.64 1.73
C ALA A 139 14.17 13.63 0.57
N ALA A 140 13.76 14.86 0.88
CA ALA A 140 13.58 15.92 -0.10
C ALA A 140 14.90 16.36 -0.79
N ASN A 141 16.04 16.13 -0.14
CA ASN A 141 17.37 16.40 -0.69
C ASN A 141 17.89 15.33 -1.66
N GLY A 142 17.11 14.27 -1.91
CA GLY A 142 17.48 13.19 -2.82
C GLY A 142 18.37 12.11 -2.21
N GLU A 143 18.32 11.96 -0.90
CA GLU A 143 19.06 10.95 -0.15
C GLU A 143 18.14 9.95 0.56
N TRP A 144 18.65 8.76 0.85
CA TRP A 144 17.98 7.77 1.67
C TRP A 144 18.35 7.93 3.14
N ILE A 145 17.35 8.04 4.00
CA ILE A 145 17.50 8.10 5.45
C ILE A 145 17.13 6.73 6.02
N ASP A 146 18.03 6.14 6.78
CA ASP A 146 17.81 4.87 7.48
C ASP A 146 16.76 5.07 8.61
N MET A 147 15.69 4.30 8.55
CA MET A 147 14.61 4.26 9.54
C MET A 147 14.76 3.10 10.52
N GLY A 148 15.90 2.43 10.54
CA GLY A 148 16.19 1.34 11.46
C GLY A 148 15.97 -0.05 10.88
N ARG A 149 16.38 -1.04 11.66
CA ARG A 149 16.32 -2.47 11.38
C ARG A 149 15.18 -3.12 12.14
N LEU A 150 14.54 -4.11 11.54
CA LEU A 150 13.44 -4.87 12.14
C LEU A 150 14.00 -6.11 12.85
N GLY A 151 14.37 -5.96 14.12
CA GLY A 151 14.93 -7.04 14.93
C GLY A 151 16.13 -7.73 14.28
N GLU A 152 16.15 -9.07 14.29
CA GLU A 152 17.15 -9.90 13.64
C GLU A 152 16.67 -10.47 12.29
N GLU A 153 15.57 -9.92 11.77
CA GLU A 153 15.03 -10.32 10.48
C GLU A 153 15.98 -9.98 9.33
N LEU A 154 15.77 -10.63 8.18
CA LEU A 154 16.65 -10.47 7.02
C LEU A 154 16.03 -9.61 5.92
N GLU A 155 14.70 -9.61 5.78
CA GLU A 155 14.02 -8.89 4.71
C GLU A 155 12.71 -8.29 5.16
N VAL A 156 12.44 -7.10 4.65
CA VAL A 156 11.13 -6.46 4.75
C VAL A 156 10.32 -6.83 3.52
N MET A 157 9.29 -7.66 3.72
CA MET A 157 8.50 -8.28 2.66
C MET A 157 7.37 -7.38 2.16
N GLY A 158 6.46 -6.98 3.03
CA GLY A 158 5.34 -6.11 2.71
C GLY A 158 5.22 -4.98 3.71
N MET A 159 4.82 -3.80 3.25
CA MET A 159 4.59 -2.64 4.11
C MET A 159 3.23 -2.02 3.83
N ALA A 160 2.56 -1.55 4.87
CA ALA A 160 1.35 -0.75 4.75
C ALA A 160 1.27 0.30 5.86
N VAL A 161 0.62 1.41 5.55
CA VAL A 161 0.24 2.41 6.55
C VAL A 161 -1.20 2.14 6.96
N TYR A 162 -1.39 1.91 8.25
CA TYR A 162 -2.69 1.63 8.84
C TYR A 162 -2.88 2.45 10.11
N ASN A 163 -3.97 3.21 10.18
CA ASN A 163 -4.27 4.13 11.28
C ASN A 163 -3.06 5.02 11.66
N SER A 164 -2.50 5.68 10.65
CA SER A 164 -1.33 6.57 10.75
C SER A 164 -0.04 5.93 11.22
N THR A 165 0.04 4.60 11.22
CA THR A 165 1.21 3.84 11.68
C THR A 165 1.72 2.96 10.54
N LEU A 166 3.03 2.94 10.33
CA LEU A 166 3.67 2.07 9.35
C LEU A 166 3.89 0.69 9.96
N TYR A 167 3.40 -0.34 9.26
CA TYR A 167 3.61 -1.75 9.58
C TYR A 167 4.43 -2.42 8.48
N ALA A 168 5.24 -3.39 8.88
CA ALA A 168 6.09 -4.15 7.98
C ALA A 168 6.10 -5.64 8.35
N GLY A 169 5.87 -6.49 7.35
CA GLY A 169 6.03 -7.94 7.46
C GLY A 169 7.43 -8.36 7.04
N THR A 170 7.93 -9.47 7.58
CA THR A 170 9.32 -9.88 7.43
C THR A 170 9.51 -11.36 7.10
N LEU A 171 10.77 -11.73 6.78
CA LEU A 171 11.33 -13.07 6.82
C LEU A 171 12.69 -13.02 7.56
N PRO A 172 13.19 -14.11 8.17
CA PRO A 172 12.78 -15.51 8.03
C PRO A 172 11.72 -15.99 9.03
N LEU A 173 11.32 -15.18 9.99
CA LEU A 173 10.42 -15.64 11.05
C LEU A 173 8.94 -15.35 10.76
N GLY A 174 8.62 -14.54 9.73
CA GLY A 174 7.24 -14.17 9.42
C GLY A 174 6.60 -13.29 10.51
N GLN A 175 7.39 -12.38 11.04
CA GLN A 175 6.97 -11.41 12.05
C GLN A 175 6.39 -10.16 11.40
N VAL A 176 5.60 -9.41 12.17
CA VAL A 176 5.11 -8.09 11.81
C VAL A 176 5.65 -7.07 12.81
N TYR A 177 6.19 -6.00 12.28
CA TYR A 177 6.73 -4.88 13.05
C TYR A 177 5.89 -3.62 12.84
N ARG A 178 5.80 -2.83 13.89
CA ARG A 178 5.22 -1.49 13.90
C ARG A 178 6.32 -0.46 14.10
N TYR A 179 6.30 0.59 13.31
CA TYR A 179 7.22 1.72 13.46
C TYR A 179 6.76 2.66 14.58
N ASP A 180 7.62 2.90 15.55
CA ASP A 180 7.35 3.76 16.71
C ASP A 180 8.04 5.14 16.60
N GLY A 181 8.71 5.41 15.48
CA GLY A 181 9.46 6.65 15.26
C GLY A 181 10.95 6.52 15.64
N ASN A 182 11.76 7.49 15.21
CA ASN A 182 13.19 7.62 15.54
C ASN A 182 14.02 6.35 15.31
N GLY A 183 13.70 5.58 14.27
CA GLY A 183 14.42 4.34 13.95
C GLY A 183 14.04 3.13 14.80
N HIS A 184 13.00 3.23 15.64
CA HIS A 184 12.55 2.15 16.51
C HIS A 184 11.38 1.39 15.89
N TRP A 185 11.47 0.06 15.97
CA TRP A 185 10.47 -0.88 15.51
C TRP A 185 10.11 -1.87 16.61
N THR A 186 8.81 -2.02 16.86
CA THR A 186 8.28 -3.00 17.83
C THR A 186 7.71 -4.19 17.09
N CYS A 187 8.18 -5.40 17.43
CA CYS A 187 7.56 -6.64 16.96
C CYS A 187 6.16 -6.78 17.57
N THR A 188 5.14 -6.85 16.73
CA THR A 188 3.73 -7.01 17.17
C THR A 188 3.31 -8.47 17.23
N GLY A 189 4.05 -9.37 16.62
CA GLY A 189 3.81 -10.81 16.66
C GLY A 189 4.37 -11.56 15.47
N GLN A 190 4.40 -12.88 15.62
CA GLN A 190 4.76 -13.82 14.56
C GLN A 190 3.50 -14.44 13.97
N LEU A 191 3.30 -14.31 12.66
CA LEU A 191 2.07 -14.75 12.00
C LEU A 191 2.16 -16.19 11.46
N ASP A 192 3.35 -16.65 11.14
CA ASP A 192 3.60 -18.00 10.65
C ASP A 192 4.57 -18.74 11.57
N THR A 193 4.11 -19.85 12.13
CA THR A 193 4.87 -20.71 13.05
C THR A 193 5.06 -22.12 12.48
N THR A 194 4.94 -22.29 11.17
CA THR A 194 5.15 -23.59 10.50
C THR A 194 6.50 -24.17 10.92
N PRO A 195 6.54 -25.40 11.47
CA PRO A 195 7.80 -26.01 11.90
C PRO A 195 8.66 -26.42 10.71
N ASP A 196 9.94 -26.62 10.98
CA ASP A 196 10.93 -27.23 10.07
C ASP A 196 11.09 -26.55 8.71
N VAL A 197 10.84 -25.23 8.65
CA VAL A 197 11.05 -24.42 7.46
C VAL A 197 12.08 -23.31 7.74
N LYS A 198 12.95 -23.06 6.75
CA LYS A 198 13.99 -22.03 6.85
C LYS A 198 13.41 -20.63 6.82
N PHE A 199 12.40 -20.40 5.98
CA PHE A 199 11.83 -19.08 5.76
C PHE A 199 10.31 -19.09 5.95
N ARG A 200 9.84 -18.38 6.97
CA ARG A 200 8.45 -17.99 7.16
C ARG A 200 8.32 -16.54 6.73
N ARG A 201 7.20 -16.19 6.16
CA ARG A 201 6.98 -14.83 5.62
C ARG A 201 5.66 -14.27 6.07
N ALA A 202 5.66 -13.04 6.52
CA ALA A 202 4.53 -12.14 6.44
C ALA A 202 4.71 -11.33 5.15
N TRP A 203 4.18 -11.87 4.04
CA TRP A 203 4.64 -11.49 2.69
C TRP A 203 3.93 -10.26 2.13
N SER A 204 2.63 -10.39 1.92
CA SER A 204 1.82 -9.36 1.29
C SER A 204 0.98 -8.66 2.34
N THR A 205 0.68 -7.39 2.10
CA THR A 205 -0.17 -6.62 2.99
C THR A 205 -1.14 -5.75 2.21
N ALA A 206 -2.32 -5.53 2.79
CA ALA A 206 -3.33 -4.62 2.28
C ALA A 206 -4.13 -4.04 3.43
N VAL A 207 -4.64 -2.82 3.24
CA VAL A 207 -5.67 -2.24 4.10
C VAL A 207 -6.99 -2.32 3.33
N TYR A 208 -7.99 -2.95 3.95
CA TYR A 208 -9.31 -3.11 3.37
C TYR A 208 -10.37 -3.16 4.46
N ASP A 209 -11.51 -2.53 4.24
CA ASP A 209 -12.64 -2.48 5.18
C ASP A 209 -12.21 -2.17 6.62
N GLY A 210 -11.38 -1.13 6.77
CA GLY A 210 -10.90 -0.66 8.08
C GLY A 210 -9.94 -1.61 8.81
N LYS A 211 -9.43 -2.65 8.16
CA LYS A 211 -8.50 -3.64 8.72
C LYS A 211 -7.20 -3.72 7.93
N LEU A 212 -6.14 -4.05 8.62
CA LEU A 212 -4.85 -4.39 8.03
C LEU A 212 -4.76 -5.91 7.87
N TYR A 213 -4.44 -6.37 6.67
CA TYR A 213 -4.28 -7.78 6.34
C TYR A 213 -2.84 -8.11 6.00
N PHE A 214 -2.42 -9.32 6.39
CA PHE A 214 -1.16 -9.93 5.99
C PHE A 214 -1.38 -11.34 5.46
N GLY A 215 -0.83 -11.62 4.28
CA GLY A 215 -0.70 -12.97 3.75
C GLY A 215 0.58 -13.63 4.24
N THR A 216 0.52 -14.91 4.61
CA THR A 216 1.67 -15.65 5.16
C THR A 216 2.12 -16.78 4.26
N LEU A 217 3.41 -17.15 4.35
CA LEU A 217 4.00 -18.34 3.74
C LEU A 217 4.96 -19.00 4.74
N PRO A 218 5.03 -20.35 4.74
CA PRO A 218 4.35 -21.30 3.85
C PRO A 218 2.93 -21.65 4.25
N ALA A 219 2.42 -21.20 5.41
CA ALA A 219 1.11 -21.60 5.91
C ALA A 219 -0.07 -21.20 5.00
N GLY A 220 0.11 -20.21 4.10
CA GLY A 220 -0.92 -19.75 3.17
C GLY A 220 -2.14 -19.14 3.85
N ARG A 221 -1.97 -18.51 5.00
CA ARG A 221 -3.03 -17.87 5.78
C ARG A 221 -3.11 -16.40 5.47
N VAL A 222 -4.31 -15.84 5.61
CA VAL A 222 -4.54 -14.39 5.67
C VAL A 222 -4.91 -14.03 7.10
N MET A 223 -4.09 -13.18 7.71
CA MET A 223 -4.29 -12.69 9.08
C MET A 223 -4.75 -11.24 9.03
N SER A 224 -5.58 -10.81 9.95
CA SER A 224 -6.04 -9.42 10.02
C SER A 224 -5.83 -8.82 11.41
N LEU A 225 -5.58 -7.51 11.41
CA LEU A 225 -5.54 -6.66 12.59
C LEU A 225 -6.57 -5.56 12.43
N GLU A 226 -7.42 -5.38 13.43
CA GLU A 226 -8.25 -4.20 13.59
C GLU A 226 -7.76 -3.41 14.81
N ALA A 227 -7.26 -2.18 14.58
CA ALA A 227 -6.79 -1.29 15.63
C ALA A 227 -7.50 0.05 15.49
N GLY A 228 -8.23 0.44 16.54
CA GLY A 228 -9.07 1.63 16.50
C GLY A 228 -10.42 1.38 15.81
N ARG A 229 -11.06 2.46 15.37
CA ARG A 229 -12.32 2.43 14.61
C ARG A 229 -12.18 3.29 13.38
N SER A 230 -12.66 2.78 12.26
CA SER A 230 -12.60 3.44 10.97
C SER A 230 -13.95 3.33 10.24
N ALA A 231 -14.31 4.36 9.50
CA ALA A 231 -15.32 4.28 8.46
C ALA A 231 -14.62 4.58 7.14
N THR A 232 -14.66 3.64 6.19
CA THR A 232 -13.90 3.73 4.93
C THR A 232 -14.82 3.50 3.75
N LEU A 233 -14.64 4.30 2.72
CA LEU A 233 -15.23 4.08 1.41
C LEU A 233 -14.14 3.45 0.52
N ASP A 234 -14.24 2.14 0.27
CA ASP A 234 -13.26 1.38 -0.51
C ASP A 234 -13.55 1.42 -2.02
N SER A 235 -14.01 2.56 -2.50
CA SER A 235 -14.25 2.82 -3.91
C SER A 235 -13.78 4.20 -4.32
N ALA A 236 -13.39 4.35 -5.59
CA ALA A 236 -12.98 5.64 -6.14
C ALA A 236 -14.16 6.61 -6.18
N LEU A 237 -13.92 7.86 -5.76
CA LEU A 237 -14.85 8.95 -5.95
C LEU A 237 -14.99 9.28 -7.44
N ALA A 238 -16.20 9.58 -7.88
CA ALA A 238 -16.42 10.07 -9.23
C ALA A 238 -15.71 11.42 -9.44
N PRO A 239 -15.19 11.70 -10.67
CA PRO A 239 -14.52 12.95 -10.96
C PRO A 239 -15.40 14.19 -10.71
N GLY A 240 -14.76 15.32 -10.43
CA GLY A 240 -15.41 16.61 -10.19
C GLY A 240 -15.41 17.02 -8.72
N TRP A 241 -16.07 18.13 -8.43
CA TRP A 241 -16.27 18.58 -7.05
C TRP A 241 -17.22 17.63 -6.32
N ARG A 242 -16.86 17.29 -5.08
CA ARG A 242 -17.65 16.46 -4.19
C ARG A 242 -17.73 17.12 -2.83
N HIS A 243 -18.92 17.10 -2.25
CA HIS A 243 -19.06 17.42 -0.84
C HIS A 243 -18.68 16.18 0.00
N LEU A 244 -17.74 16.35 0.90
CA LEU A 244 -17.29 15.27 1.80
C LEU A 244 -17.54 15.70 3.24
N ALA A 245 -18.22 14.87 4.02
CA ALA A 245 -18.35 15.08 5.45
C ALA A 245 -17.99 13.81 6.24
N ALA A 246 -17.35 14.01 7.39
CA ALA A 246 -17.10 12.95 8.36
C ALA A 246 -17.69 13.37 9.72
N VAL A 247 -18.56 12.54 10.25
CA VAL A 247 -19.25 12.83 11.51
C VAL A 247 -18.90 11.76 12.54
N ARG A 248 -18.54 12.19 13.74
CA ARG A 248 -18.44 11.33 14.92
C ARG A 248 -19.59 11.64 15.85
N SER A 249 -20.48 10.67 16.07
CA SER A 249 -21.62 10.80 16.96
C SER A 249 -21.76 9.57 17.85
N ALA A 250 -21.84 9.76 19.16
CA ALA A 250 -22.24 8.75 20.15
C ALA A 250 -21.61 7.36 20.02
N GLY A 251 -20.37 7.28 19.53
CA GLY A 251 -19.69 5.97 19.39
C GLY A 251 -19.82 5.37 17.99
N MET A 252 -20.07 6.19 16.99
CA MET A 252 -20.07 5.82 15.58
C MET A 252 -19.34 6.88 14.76
N LEU A 253 -18.66 6.45 13.71
CA LEU A 253 -18.13 7.30 12.64
C LEU A 253 -18.95 7.10 11.39
N THR A 254 -19.35 8.20 10.74
CA THR A 254 -20.10 8.15 9.50
C THR A 254 -19.42 9.04 8.46
N VAL A 255 -19.25 8.52 7.25
CA VAL A 255 -18.71 9.25 6.08
C VAL A 255 -19.85 9.51 5.11
N TYR A 256 -19.91 10.75 4.62
CA TYR A 256 -20.88 11.19 3.64
C TYR A 256 -20.17 11.67 2.38
N VAL A 257 -20.77 11.38 1.22
CA VAL A 257 -20.39 11.94 -0.08
C VAL A 257 -21.64 12.54 -0.70
N ASP A 258 -21.57 13.82 -1.07
CA ASP A 258 -22.67 14.58 -1.66
C ASP A 258 -23.98 14.48 -0.82
N GLY A 259 -23.82 14.54 0.51
CA GLY A 259 -24.92 14.48 1.48
C GLY A 259 -25.45 13.07 1.79
N GLU A 260 -25.01 12.04 1.08
CA GLU A 260 -25.46 10.66 1.30
C GLU A 260 -24.44 9.86 2.12
N THR A 261 -24.92 9.03 3.06
CA THR A 261 -24.08 8.12 3.84
C THR A 261 -23.46 7.06 2.95
N VAL A 262 -22.14 6.94 2.96
CA VAL A 262 -21.39 5.97 2.12
C VAL A 262 -20.62 4.95 2.95
N ALA A 263 -20.32 5.24 4.22
CA ALA A 263 -19.66 4.29 5.11
C ALA A 263 -19.95 4.62 6.58
N GLU A 264 -20.00 3.56 7.40
CA GLU A 264 -20.13 3.67 8.85
C GLU A 264 -19.13 2.75 9.53
N SER A 265 -18.63 3.14 10.72
CA SER A 265 -17.83 2.25 11.56
C SER A 265 -18.72 1.25 12.30
N SER A 266 -18.12 0.19 12.86
CA SER A 266 -18.76 -0.52 13.98
C SER A 266 -18.91 0.41 15.18
N GLU A 267 -19.90 0.12 16.01
CA GLU A 267 -20.12 0.86 17.27
C GLU A 267 -18.93 0.74 18.22
N PHE A 268 -18.68 1.79 18.99
CA PHE A 268 -17.65 1.82 20.01
C PHE A 268 -18.05 2.66 21.21
N ALA A 269 -17.46 2.37 22.37
CA ALA A 269 -17.63 3.22 23.55
C ALA A 269 -16.85 4.53 23.33
N ALA A 270 -17.55 5.66 23.26
CA ALA A 270 -16.93 6.95 22.96
C ALA A 270 -15.83 7.34 23.98
N ALA A 271 -15.93 6.83 25.21
CA ALA A 271 -14.95 7.07 26.27
C ALA A 271 -13.59 6.40 26.01
N ASP A 272 -13.55 5.33 25.20
CA ASP A 272 -12.31 4.61 24.88
C ASP A 272 -11.47 5.33 23.81
N TYR A 273 -12.04 6.36 23.17
CA TYR A 273 -11.39 7.07 22.05
C TYR A 273 -11.37 8.58 22.31
N ASP A 274 -10.46 9.01 23.18
CA ASP A 274 -10.19 10.43 23.39
C ASP A 274 -9.34 10.98 22.24
N LEU A 275 -9.88 11.95 21.51
CA LEU A 275 -9.18 12.59 20.39
C LEU A 275 -8.32 13.78 20.81
N ARG A 276 -8.27 14.12 22.10
CA ARG A 276 -7.42 15.23 22.57
C ARG A 276 -5.95 14.87 22.39
N ASN A 277 -5.24 15.72 21.67
CA ASN A 277 -3.80 15.57 21.44
C ASN A 277 -3.18 16.93 21.14
N SER A 278 -1.86 16.99 21.12
CA SER A 278 -1.08 18.22 20.82
C SER A 278 -0.64 18.31 19.36
N GLN A 279 -1.06 17.37 18.50
CA GLN A 279 -0.66 17.38 17.10
C GLN A 279 -1.42 18.46 16.32
N PRO A 280 -0.78 19.13 15.35
CA PRO A 280 -1.46 20.10 14.50
C PRO A 280 -2.49 19.41 13.62
N LEU A 281 -3.63 20.08 13.39
CA LEU A 281 -4.55 19.69 12.33
C LEU A 281 -3.85 19.83 11.00
N ARG A 282 -3.87 18.74 10.19
CA ARG A 282 -3.34 18.73 8.84
C ARG A 282 -4.48 18.63 7.84
N ILE A 283 -4.45 19.46 6.80
CA ILE A 283 -5.45 19.49 5.73
C ILE A 283 -4.76 19.16 4.43
N GLY A 284 -5.35 18.24 3.65
CA GLY A 284 -4.78 17.78 2.39
C GLY A 284 -3.56 16.86 2.56
N CYS A 285 -3.32 16.36 3.77
CA CYS A 285 -2.28 15.37 4.06
C CYS A 285 -2.90 14.23 4.85
N GLY A 286 -3.01 13.06 4.25
CA GLY A 286 -3.46 11.83 4.89
C GLY A 286 -2.29 11.03 5.49
N GLN A 287 -2.61 9.86 6.00
CA GLN A 287 -1.61 8.94 6.57
C GLN A 287 -0.63 8.38 5.51
N HIS A 288 -1.02 8.38 4.25
CA HIS A 288 -0.20 7.92 3.14
C HIS A 288 0.55 9.08 2.49
N ASP A 289 -0.17 9.98 1.83
CA ASP A 289 0.41 11.04 1.02
C ASP A 289 -0.46 12.31 1.05
N TYR A 290 -0.04 13.31 0.29
CA TYR A 290 -0.80 14.53 0.07
C TYR A 290 -1.95 14.29 -0.92
N PHE A 291 -3.08 14.94 -0.64
CA PHE A 291 -4.21 14.94 -1.56
C PHE A 291 -3.83 15.70 -2.84
N THR A 292 -3.97 15.04 -3.97
CA THR A 292 -3.77 15.65 -5.29
C THR A 292 -5.10 16.16 -5.82
N GLY A 293 -5.37 17.45 -5.63
CA GLY A 293 -6.65 18.05 -6.03
C GLY A 293 -6.83 19.44 -5.50
N ARG A 294 -8.08 19.90 -5.45
CA ARG A 294 -8.45 21.20 -4.87
C ARG A 294 -9.39 20.95 -3.69
N ILE A 295 -9.19 21.69 -2.62
CA ILE A 295 -10.04 21.70 -1.43
C ILE A 295 -10.59 23.10 -1.28
N ALA A 296 -11.90 23.23 -1.04
CA ALA A 296 -12.59 24.49 -0.77
C ALA A 296 -13.55 24.30 0.41
N ASP A 297 -13.96 25.40 1.02
CA ASP A 297 -15.03 25.50 2.02
C ASP A 297 -14.89 24.51 3.18
N LEU A 298 -13.65 24.42 3.74
CA LEU A 298 -13.40 23.59 4.90
C LEU A 298 -14.15 24.11 6.12
N GLN A 299 -14.96 23.26 6.73
CA GLN A 299 -15.75 23.58 7.92
C GLN A 299 -15.48 22.54 9.02
N ILE A 300 -15.40 22.98 10.27
CA ILE A 300 -15.20 22.13 11.44
C ILE A 300 -16.24 22.49 12.50
N TYR A 301 -16.99 21.48 12.91
CA TYR A 301 -18.07 21.63 13.90
C TYR A 301 -17.66 20.98 15.23
N ARG A 302 -18.05 21.60 16.34
CA ARG A 302 -17.86 21.02 17.69
C ARG A 302 -18.92 19.95 18.03
N GLY A 303 -20.07 19.99 17.39
CA GLY A 303 -21.14 19.01 17.54
C GLY A 303 -21.26 18.14 16.29
N ALA A 304 -21.81 16.97 16.45
CA ALA A 304 -22.15 16.10 15.34
C ALA A 304 -23.35 16.69 14.57
N LEU A 305 -23.17 16.90 13.27
CA LEU A 305 -24.29 17.25 12.40
C LEU A 305 -25.20 16.03 12.19
N ARG A 306 -26.49 16.26 12.11
CA ARG A 306 -27.45 15.24 11.69
C ARG A 306 -27.38 15.02 10.17
N ALA A 307 -27.88 13.90 9.71
CA ALA A 307 -27.85 13.55 8.28
C ALA A 307 -28.59 14.57 7.39
N ASP A 308 -29.68 15.18 7.90
CA ASP A 308 -30.39 16.26 7.21
C ASP A 308 -29.52 17.53 7.10
N GLU A 309 -28.82 17.92 8.15
CA GLU A 309 -27.91 19.08 8.16
C GLU A 309 -26.70 18.85 7.23
N VAL A 310 -26.15 17.62 7.17
CA VAL A 310 -25.09 17.27 6.21
C VAL A 310 -25.61 17.37 4.77
N ARG A 311 -26.83 16.90 4.52
CA ARG A 311 -27.45 16.99 3.17
C ARG A 311 -27.71 18.42 2.75
N GLU A 312 -28.17 19.27 3.66
CA GLU A 312 -28.35 20.70 3.40
C GLU A 312 -27.04 21.42 3.10
N SER A 313 -25.92 21.01 3.75
CA SER A 313 -24.61 21.58 3.48
C SER A 313 -23.97 21.15 2.15
N ALA A 314 -24.50 20.10 1.54
CA ALA A 314 -24.02 19.57 0.26
C ALA A 314 -24.67 20.23 -0.97
N GLY A 315 -25.80 20.91 -0.81
CA GLY A 315 -26.57 21.56 -1.87
C GLY A 315 -26.35 23.03 -1.93
#